data_e73ae32f8b696b5cbed01922927f1948
#
_entry.id   e73ae32f8b696b5cbed01922927f1948
#
_cell.length_a   1.000
_cell.length_b   1.000
_cell.length_c   1.000
_cell.angle_alpha   90.00
_cell.angle_beta   90.00
_cell.angle_gamma   90.00
#
_symmetry.space_group_name_H-M   'P 1'
#
loop_
_entity.id
_entity.type
_entity.pdbx_description
1 polymer ?
#
loop_
_entity_poly.entity_id
_entity_poly.type
_entity_poly.pdbx_seq_one_letter_code
_entity_poly.pdbx_strand_id
1 'polypeptide(L)'
;MLFYPPITTPSIFPLPKTHHNTLFPSTRKQHQRRIHSTIKFENFLDLKSEYQPELLVFDLPWYHPSDHSHFDVIIIGAGPAGTRLAEQVSLCGIKVCCVDPNPLSIWPNNYGVWFDEFEGLGLEDCLDKTWPMASIYIDDSNTKYLDRCYGRVNKRKLKEKLVEGCVINDVRFYKAKAMQIEHHEFESIVVCDDGVELKGSLAVDASGFRSNFIEYDDHKVKNYGFQIAYGVLAEVDVHPFDLDKVVLMDWRDSHMRDGNSNSSTFMYAMPFSSNLIFLEETSLVSRPALSHMEVKMRMVARLMHLGIKVKWVLEDEKGFIPMGGPLPRIPQNVIAFGANSGVVHPSTGYMMARTMALASIVAASINEVLGSTRMIRGKQLYAKVWNSMWPIERRISREFYTFGMETLLKLDLNETRQFFDAFFELKPYYMQGFLSSSLTLNDIVWLSMSLFTHASNSSRFAIARKCPELLAKMMVNICLEFIK
;
A
#
# COMPACT_ATOMS: atom_id res chain seq x y z
N MET A 1 0.03 27.96 -41.13
CA MET A 1 -0.66 29.25 -41.08
C MET A 1 -2.13 29.00 -40.84
N LEU A 2 -2.60 29.21 -39.64
CA LEU A 2 -3.98 29.51 -39.27
C LEU A 2 -3.95 29.98 -37.80
N PHE A 3 -4.28 31.24 -37.61
CA PHE A 3 -4.25 32.01 -36.38
C PHE A 3 -5.45 31.69 -35.49
N TYR A 4 -5.23 31.59 -34.18
CA TYR A 4 -6.28 31.70 -33.16
C TYR A 4 -6.31 33.11 -32.58
N PRO A 5 -7.49 33.74 -32.40
CA PRO A 5 -7.60 35.04 -31.74
C PRO A 5 -7.72 34.88 -30.20
N PRO A 6 -7.37 35.93 -29.43
CA PRO A 6 -7.38 35.92 -27.98
C PRO A 6 -8.78 36.16 -27.41
N ILE A 7 -9.07 35.46 -26.30
CA ILE A 7 -10.32 35.59 -25.53
C ILE A 7 -10.18 36.79 -24.58
N THR A 8 -11.09 37.74 -24.72
CA THR A 8 -11.27 38.92 -23.88
C THR A 8 -12.04 38.61 -22.60
N THR A 9 -11.59 39.20 -21.50
CA THR A 9 -12.24 39.24 -20.18
C THR A 9 -13.46 40.18 -20.18
N PRO A 10 -14.57 39.84 -19.48
CA PRO A 10 -15.64 40.80 -19.22
C PRO A 10 -15.48 41.51 -17.88
N SER A 11 -15.80 42.75 -17.94
CA SER A 11 -15.76 43.83 -16.96
C SER A 11 -16.74 43.69 -15.78
N ILE A 12 -16.33 44.35 -14.72
CA ILE A 12 -16.97 44.63 -13.44
C ILE A 12 -18.26 45.43 -13.58
N PHE A 13 -19.35 45.07 -12.86
CA PHE A 13 -20.47 45.93 -12.52
C PHE A 13 -20.65 46.02 -11.00
N PRO A 14 -21.06 47.23 -10.47
CA PRO A 14 -21.04 47.53 -9.05
C PRO A 14 -22.34 47.17 -8.33
N LEU A 15 -22.19 46.83 -7.02
CA LEU A 15 -23.28 46.55 -6.07
C LEU A 15 -23.90 47.86 -5.51
N PRO A 16 -25.20 47.90 -5.20
CA PRO A 16 -25.81 49.00 -4.47
C PRO A 16 -25.66 48.79 -2.94
N LYS A 17 -25.39 49.91 -2.25
CA LYS A 17 -25.36 50.02 -0.79
C LYS A 17 -26.78 50.10 -0.24
N THR A 18 -27.09 49.24 0.74
CA THR A 18 -28.18 49.50 1.70
C THR A 18 -27.67 49.27 3.11
N HIS A 19 -27.79 50.34 3.93
CA HIS A 19 -27.55 50.32 5.36
C HIS A 19 -28.68 49.62 6.09
N HIS A 20 -28.36 48.66 6.97
CA HIS A 20 -29.11 48.42 8.19
C HIS A 20 -28.16 47.91 9.30
N ASN A 21 -28.08 48.75 10.34
CA ASN A 21 -27.45 48.37 11.62
C ASN A 21 -28.31 47.37 12.35
N THR A 22 -27.75 46.20 12.69
CA THR A 22 -28.21 45.42 13.84
C THR A 22 -26.95 44.82 14.52
N LEU A 23 -26.81 45.18 15.77
CA LEU A 23 -25.80 44.73 16.73
C LEU A 23 -25.93 43.22 16.97
N PHE A 24 -24.90 42.45 16.69
CA PHE A 24 -24.68 41.10 17.24
C PHE A 24 -23.36 41.05 18.02
N PRO A 25 -23.34 40.49 19.23
CA PRO A 25 -22.12 40.40 20.02
C PRO A 25 -21.33 39.14 19.76
N SER A 26 -19.99 39.31 19.67
CA SER A 26 -18.94 38.35 19.98
C SER A 26 -18.81 37.06 19.19
N THR A 27 -18.43 37.12 17.92
CA THR A 27 -17.80 36.01 17.19
C THR A 27 -16.25 36.00 17.37
N ARG A 28 -15.67 37.04 17.94
CA ARG A 28 -14.20 37.17 18.07
C ARG A 28 -13.56 36.19 19.09
N LYS A 29 -14.29 35.78 20.15
CA LYS A 29 -13.76 34.84 21.17
C LYS A 29 -13.78 33.38 20.73
N GLN A 30 -14.75 32.98 19.88
CA GLN A 30 -14.78 31.62 19.34
C GLN A 30 -13.74 31.39 18.24
N HIS A 31 -13.47 32.40 17.42
CA HIS A 31 -12.44 32.30 16.36
C HIS A 31 -11.02 32.26 16.95
N GLN A 32 -10.74 33.06 17.98
CA GLN A 32 -9.44 32.99 18.67
C GLN A 32 -9.24 31.65 19.44
N ARG A 33 -10.30 31.06 20.01
CA ARG A 33 -10.19 29.72 20.63
C ARG A 33 -9.99 28.61 19.59
N ARG A 34 -10.59 28.68 18.42
CA ARG A 34 -10.33 27.74 17.33
C ARG A 34 -8.91 27.86 16.80
N ILE A 35 -8.41 29.06 16.56
CA ILE A 35 -7.04 29.30 16.07
C ILE A 35 -6.02 28.83 17.12
N HIS A 36 -6.22 29.09 18.42
CA HIS A 36 -5.30 28.62 19.48
C HIS A 36 -5.34 27.10 19.67
N SER A 37 -6.49 26.44 19.49
CA SER A 37 -6.57 24.98 19.51
C SER A 37 -5.89 24.36 18.28
N THR A 38 -6.09 24.92 17.09
CA THR A 38 -5.48 24.46 15.84
C THR A 38 -3.93 24.57 15.90
N ILE A 39 -3.39 25.68 16.39
CA ILE A 39 -1.93 25.86 16.55
C ILE A 39 -1.36 24.85 17.56
N LYS A 40 -2.08 24.53 18.65
CA LYS A 40 -1.63 23.50 19.60
C LYS A 40 -1.65 22.08 18.98
N PHE A 41 -2.58 21.80 18.10
CA PHE A 41 -2.68 20.51 17.41
C PHE A 41 -1.58 20.32 16.35
N GLU A 42 -1.27 21.35 15.57
CA GLU A 42 -0.25 21.29 14.52
C GLU A 42 1.17 21.01 15.07
N ASN A 43 1.50 21.51 16.24
CA ASN A 43 2.84 21.35 16.82
C ASN A 43 3.02 20.10 17.70
N PHE A 44 1.96 19.33 17.95
CA PHE A 44 2.01 18.19 18.88
C PHE A 44 2.94 17.04 18.42
N LEU A 45 3.10 16.86 17.11
CA LEU A 45 3.98 15.86 16.49
C LEU A 45 5.15 16.48 15.72
N ASP A 46 5.38 17.79 15.85
CA ASP A 46 6.49 18.47 15.17
C ASP A 46 7.80 18.44 15.95
N LEU A 47 7.84 17.68 17.05
CA LEU A 47 9.02 17.41 17.89
C LEU A 47 9.91 16.37 17.17
N LYS A 48 10.49 16.74 16.05
CA LYS A 48 11.40 15.85 15.29
C LYS A 48 12.78 15.84 15.93
N SER A 49 13.37 14.65 16.06
CA SER A 49 14.81 14.53 16.11
C SER A 49 15.38 14.97 14.75
N GLU A 50 16.62 15.44 14.71
CA GLU A 50 17.35 15.72 13.45
C GLU A 50 17.64 14.42 12.70
N TYR A 51 16.57 13.72 12.25
CA TYR A 51 16.72 12.50 11.47
C TYR A 51 17.18 12.85 10.07
N GLN A 52 18.41 12.45 9.76
CA GLN A 52 18.88 12.43 8.38
C GLN A 52 18.52 11.08 7.74
N PRO A 53 18.02 11.04 6.49
CA PRO A 53 17.76 9.79 5.81
C PRO A 53 19.06 8.98 5.74
N GLU A 54 19.04 7.82 6.39
CA GLU A 54 20.17 6.90 6.40
C GLU A 54 20.34 6.28 5.02
N LEU A 55 21.56 6.32 4.49
CA LEU A 55 21.97 5.56 3.32
C LEU A 55 22.65 4.27 3.77
N LEU A 56 22.44 3.21 3.01
CA LEU A 56 23.29 2.03 3.16
C LEU A 56 24.69 2.34 2.64
N VAL A 57 25.67 1.80 3.34
CA VAL A 57 27.06 1.82 2.87
C VAL A 57 27.34 0.45 2.23
N PHE A 58 27.19 0.39 0.91
CA PHE A 58 27.45 -0.79 0.10
C PHE A 58 28.24 -0.40 -1.15
N ASP A 59 29.23 -1.19 -1.50
CA ASP A 59 29.92 -1.08 -2.78
C ASP A 59 29.11 -1.86 -3.83
N LEU A 60 28.28 -1.13 -4.56
CA LEU A 60 27.40 -1.73 -5.58
C LEU A 60 28.20 -1.98 -6.88
N PRO A 61 27.90 -3.08 -7.59
CA PRO A 61 28.39 -3.29 -8.96
C PRO A 61 27.71 -2.30 -9.91
N TRP A 62 28.31 -1.12 -10.07
CA TRP A 62 27.78 -0.07 -10.94
C TRP A 62 27.89 -0.45 -12.41
N TYR A 63 26.87 -0.17 -13.18
CA TYR A 63 26.92 -0.19 -14.62
C TYR A 63 27.56 1.10 -15.14
N HIS A 64 28.53 0.95 -16.05
CA HIS A 64 29.13 2.06 -16.77
C HIS A 64 28.67 2.04 -18.22
N PRO A 65 28.15 3.16 -18.78
CA PRO A 65 27.65 3.20 -20.16
C PRO A 65 28.70 2.79 -21.23
N SER A 66 30.01 2.96 -20.92
CA SER A 66 31.11 2.48 -21.77
C SER A 66 31.17 0.96 -21.96
N ASP A 67 30.52 0.20 -21.07
CA ASP A 67 30.55 -1.27 -21.12
C ASP A 67 29.67 -1.83 -22.24
N HIS A 68 28.77 -0.99 -22.82
CA HIS A 68 27.84 -1.35 -23.89
C HIS A 68 27.16 -2.71 -23.70
N SER A 69 26.89 -3.05 -22.44
CA SER A 69 26.30 -4.35 -22.06
C SER A 69 24.83 -4.43 -22.44
N HIS A 70 24.43 -5.58 -22.96
CA HIS A 70 23.04 -5.95 -23.10
C HIS A 70 22.63 -6.82 -21.91
N PHE A 71 21.53 -6.49 -21.26
CA PHE A 71 20.98 -7.23 -20.13
C PHE A 71 19.86 -8.18 -20.56
N ASP A 72 19.65 -9.23 -19.80
CA ASP A 72 18.47 -10.08 -20.00
C ASP A 72 17.23 -9.38 -19.43
N VAL A 73 17.38 -8.74 -18.26
CA VAL A 73 16.29 -8.05 -17.57
C VAL A 73 16.74 -6.68 -17.06
N ILE A 74 15.94 -5.65 -17.33
CA ILE A 74 16.08 -4.33 -16.71
C ILE A 74 14.93 -4.15 -15.72
N ILE A 75 15.27 -3.86 -14.46
CA ILE A 75 14.29 -3.61 -13.39
C ILE A 75 14.32 -2.13 -13.02
N ILE A 76 13.18 -1.45 -13.16
CA ILE A 76 13.01 -0.04 -12.83
C ILE A 76 12.50 0.09 -11.40
N GLY A 77 13.33 0.65 -10.52
CA GLY A 77 13.05 0.86 -9.10
C GLY A 77 13.76 -0.15 -8.19
N ALA A 78 14.54 0.37 -7.21
CA ALA A 78 15.21 -0.39 -6.15
C ALA A 78 14.45 -0.31 -4.80
N GLY A 79 13.12 -0.24 -4.87
CA GLY A 79 12.23 -0.45 -3.74
C GLY A 79 12.23 -1.91 -3.27
N PRO A 80 11.46 -2.27 -2.22
CA PRO A 80 11.41 -3.65 -1.72
C PRO A 80 11.10 -4.67 -2.83
N ALA A 81 10.14 -4.35 -3.70
CA ALA A 81 9.72 -5.20 -4.80
C ALA A 81 10.87 -5.40 -5.82
N GLY A 82 11.42 -4.30 -6.34
CA GLY A 82 12.45 -4.37 -7.38
C GLY A 82 13.73 -5.02 -6.90
N THR A 83 14.22 -4.71 -5.68
CA THR A 83 15.44 -5.32 -5.12
C THR A 83 15.23 -6.82 -4.88
N ARG A 84 14.07 -7.25 -4.34
CA ARG A 84 13.77 -8.68 -4.16
C ARG A 84 13.69 -9.41 -5.51
N LEU A 85 13.07 -8.80 -6.51
CA LEU A 85 12.98 -9.41 -7.84
C LEU A 85 14.36 -9.49 -8.50
N ALA A 86 15.19 -8.45 -8.39
CA ALA A 86 16.55 -8.44 -8.92
C ALA A 86 17.39 -9.58 -8.33
N GLU A 87 17.35 -9.74 -7.00
CA GLU A 87 17.99 -10.85 -6.30
C GLU A 87 17.51 -12.21 -6.82
N GLN A 88 16.20 -12.43 -6.91
CA GLN A 88 15.63 -13.73 -7.29
C GLN A 88 15.87 -14.07 -8.75
N VAL A 89 15.86 -13.09 -9.65
CA VAL A 89 16.14 -13.29 -11.08
C VAL A 89 17.63 -13.59 -11.29
N SER A 90 18.51 -12.87 -10.61
CA SER A 90 19.96 -13.08 -10.74
C SER A 90 20.42 -14.44 -10.19
N LEU A 91 19.74 -14.98 -9.17
CA LEU A 91 19.97 -16.37 -8.69
C LEU A 91 19.76 -17.43 -9.78
N CYS A 92 18.99 -17.12 -10.82
CA CYS A 92 18.83 -18.00 -12.00
C CYS A 92 19.95 -17.86 -13.04
N GLY A 93 21.01 -17.07 -12.78
CA GLY A 93 22.10 -16.81 -13.71
C GLY A 93 21.74 -15.80 -14.82
N ILE A 94 20.66 -15.05 -14.65
CA ILE A 94 20.17 -14.05 -15.60
C ILE A 94 20.88 -12.72 -15.32
N LYS A 95 21.33 -12.03 -16.38
CA LYS A 95 21.98 -10.71 -16.28
C LYS A 95 20.95 -9.62 -16.00
N VAL A 96 21.03 -9.02 -14.83
CA VAL A 96 20.07 -8.00 -14.36
C VAL A 96 20.73 -6.63 -14.23
N CYS A 97 20.05 -5.59 -14.71
CA CYS A 97 20.34 -4.21 -14.36
C CYS A 97 19.16 -3.60 -13.58
N CYS A 98 19.43 -3.03 -12.41
CA CYS A 98 18.46 -2.33 -11.60
C CYS A 98 18.71 -0.82 -11.68
N VAL A 99 17.74 -0.05 -12.20
CA VAL A 99 17.84 1.41 -12.35
C VAL A 99 16.97 2.12 -11.32
N ASP A 100 17.58 3.00 -10.53
CA ASP A 100 16.89 3.78 -9.49
C ASP A 100 17.69 5.06 -9.19
N PRO A 101 17.04 6.22 -8.97
CA PRO A 101 17.76 7.45 -8.63
C PRO A 101 18.52 7.38 -7.30
N ASN A 102 18.09 6.53 -6.37
CA ASN A 102 18.71 6.38 -5.05
C ASN A 102 18.68 4.93 -4.55
N PRO A 103 19.42 4.00 -5.19
CA PRO A 103 19.30 2.56 -4.91
C PRO A 103 19.73 2.18 -3.48
N LEU A 104 20.52 3.00 -2.80
CA LEU A 104 20.99 2.76 -1.42
C LEU A 104 20.15 3.47 -0.34
N SER A 105 19.15 4.29 -0.69
CA SER A 105 18.31 4.94 0.32
C SER A 105 17.41 3.94 1.04
N ILE A 106 17.27 4.10 2.36
CA ILE A 106 16.34 3.27 3.15
C ILE A 106 14.90 3.61 2.75
N TRP A 107 14.06 2.59 2.63
CA TRP A 107 12.66 2.75 2.25
C TRP A 107 11.89 3.51 3.34
N PRO A 108 11.05 4.49 2.99
CA PRO A 108 10.44 5.39 3.97
C PRO A 108 9.34 4.73 4.81
N ASN A 109 8.63 3.74 4.26
CA ASN A 109 7.44 3.20 4.88
C ASN A 109 7.75 2.18 5.97
N ASN A 110 6.91 2.10 6.99
CA ASN A 110 6.87 1.01 7.93
C ASN A 110 6.17 -0.22 7.31
N TYR A 111 6.63 -1.42 7.65
CA TYR A 111 6.05 -2.67 7.15
C TYR A 111 5.83 -3.63 8.31
N GLY A 112 4.59 -4.05 8.46
CA GLY A 112 4.22 -5.14 9.34
C GLY A 112 3.86 -6.39 8.55
N VAL A 113 4.24 -7.55 9.07
CA VAL A 113 4.05 -8.85 8.40
C VAL A 113 3.66 -9.94 9.40
N TRP A 114 2.97 -10.97 8.92
CA TRP A 114 2.81 -12.19 9.68
C TRP A 114 4.14 -12.92 9.73
N PHE A 115 4.54 -13.33 10.93
CA PHE A 115 5.84 -13.97 11.18
C PHE A 115 6.03 -15.24 10.34
N ASP A 116 5.02 -16.11 10.31
CA ASP A 116 5.01 -17.36 9.57
C ASP A 116 5.22 -17.18 8.06
N GLU A 117 4.75 -16.07 7.49
CA GLU A 117 4.99 -15.76 6.07
C GLU A 117 6.44 -15.34 5.80
N PHE A 118 7.06 -14.59 6.70
CA PHE A 118 8.47 -14.20 6.57
C PHE A 118 9.42 -15.36 6.89
N GLU A 119 9.08 -16.17 7.90
CA GLU A 119 9.80 -17.40 8.21
C GLU A 119 9.81 -18.35 7.01
N GLY A 120 8.67 -18.58 6.36
CA GLY A 120 8.56 -19.37 5.14
C GLY A 120 9.38 -18.84 3.94
N LEU A 121 9.85 -17.60 4.01
CA LEU A 121 10.71 -16.97 3.00
C LEU A 121 12.19 -16.88 3.43
N GLY A 122 12.53 -17.30 4.66
CA GLY A 122 13.86 -17.15 5.25
C GLY A 122 14.24 -15.68 5.51
N LEU A 123 13.25 -14.86 5.86
CA LEU A 123 13.39 -13.42 6.11
C LEU A 123 13.06 -13.03 7.56
N GLU A 124 12.83 -13.98 8.45
CA GLU A 124 12.47 -13.74 9.85
C GLU A 124 13.54 -12.99 10.64
N ASP A 125 14.81 -13.15 10.28
CA ASP A 125 15.94 -12.42 10.84
C ASP A 125 15.92 -10.91 10.48
N CYS A 126 15.10 -10.52 9.51
CA CYS A 126 14.90 -9.14 9.10
C CYS A 126 13.77 -8.44 9.90
N LEU A 127 13.34 -8.98 11.03
CA LEU A 127 12.33 -8.36 11.90
C LEU A 127 12.99 -7.61 13.06
N ASP A 128 12.47 -6.42 13.40
CA ASP A 128 12.91 -5.64 14.55
C ASP A 128 12.38 -6.22 15.86
N LYS A 129 11.09 -6.54 15.85
CA LYS A 129 10.36 -7.10 16.97
C LYS A 129 9.21 -7.95 16.45
N THR A 130 8.86 -8.96 17.23
CA THR A 130 7.68 -9.79 17.01
C THR A 130 6.77 -9.73 18.22
N TRP A 131 5.46 -9.84 17.98
CA TRP A 131 4.42 -9.94 19.00
C TRP A 131 3.67 -11.24 18.80
N PRO A 132 3.57 -12.10 19.82
CA PRO A 132 2.93 -13.40 19.68
C PRO A 132 1.44 -13.32 19.37
N MET A 133 0.80 -12.20 19.72
CA MET A 133 -0.62 -11.96 19.52
C MET A 133 -0.89 -10.58 18.92
N ALA A 134 -2.07 -10.47 18.30
CA ALA A 134 -2.60 -9.18 17.87
C ALA A 134 -3.93 -8.88 18.58
N SER A 135 -4.16 -7.61 18.87
CA SER A 135 -5.40 -7.10 19.46
C SER A 135 -6.16 -6.22 18.48
N ILE A 136 -7.49 -6.32 18.52
CA ILE A 136 -8.42 -5.48 17.77
C ILE A 136 -9.44 -4.92 18.75
N TYR A 137 -9.44 -3.61 18.92
CA TYR A 137 -10.44 -2.90 19.73
C TYR A 137 -11.61 -2.49 18.85
N ILE A 138 -12.73 -3.22 18.93
CA ILE A 138 -13.95 -2.90 18.18
C ILE A 138 -14.61 -1.63 18.76
N ASP A 139 -14.74 -1.59 20.09
CA ASP A 139 -15.19 -0.45 20.87
C ASP A 139 -14.58 -0.51 22.29
N ASP A 140 -15.01 0.39 23.19
CA ASP A 140 -14.49 0.48 24.55
C ASP A 140 -14.78 -0.78 25.41
N SER A 141 -15.74 -1.63 25.03
CA SER A 141 -16.17 -2.83 25.76
C SER A 141 -15.82 -4.14 25.05
N ASN A 142 -15.49 -4.09 23.76
CA ASN A 142 -15.31 -5.28 22.92
C ASN A 142 -13.92 -5.28 22.29
N THR A 143 -13.09 -6.23 22.74
CA THR A 143 -11.74 -6.45 22.20
C THR A 143 -11.60 -7.89 21.71
N LYS A 144 -11.09 -8.05 20.50
CA LYS A 144 -10.77 -9.37 19.92
C LYS A 144 -9.27 -9.59 19.95
N TYR A 145 -8.88 -10.86 19.99
CA TYR A 145 -7.48 -11.27 19.96
C TYR A 145 -7.25 -12.27 18.83
N LEU A 146 -6.11 -12.12 18.17
CA LEU A 146 -5.63 -13.05 17.15
C LEU A 146 -4.40 -13.76 17.68
N ASP A 147 -4.50 -15.07 17.80
CA ASP A 147 -3.37 -15.95 18.14
C ASP A 147 -2.58 -16.24 16.84
N ARG A 148 -1.84 -15.23 16.40
CA ARG A 148 -0.91 -15.31 15.28
C ARG A 148 0.19 -14.28 15.46
N CYS A 149 1.43 -14.73 15.37
CA CYS A 149 2.60 -13.89 15.56
C CYS A 149 2.72 -12.87 14.42
N TYR A 150 2.99 -11.61 14.80
CA TYR A 150 3.17 -10.50 13.89
C TYR A 150 4.51 -9.82 14.13
N GLY A 151 5.18 -9.35 13.08
CA GLY A 151 6.48 -8.73 13.17
C GLY A 151 6.56 -7.38 12.45
N ARG A 152 7.39 -6.49 12.97
CA ARG A 152 7.81 -5.28 12.25
C ARG A 152 9.08 -5.56 11.47
N VAL A 153 9.07 -5.22 10.18
CA VAL A 153 10.23 -5.38 9.31
C VAL A 153 11.29 -4.33 9.64
N ASN A 154 12.51 -4.77 9.92
CA ASN A 154 13.69 -3.93 9.93
C ASN A 154 14.07 -3.59 8.49
N LYS A 155 13.72 -2.39 8.07
CA LYS A 155 13.92 -1.91 6.69
C LYS A 155 15.38 -1.96 6.26
N ARG A 156 16.30 -1.64 7.19
CA ARG A 156 17.74 -1.66 6.94
C ARG A 156 18.23 -3.10 6.74
N LYS A 157 17.98 -3.99 7.69
CA LYS A 157 18.41 -5.40 7.61
C LYS A 157 17.84 -6.10 6.37
N LEU A 158 16.55 -5.89 6.08
CA LEU A 158 15.94 -6.48 4.89
C LEU A 158 16.61 -5.95 3.62
N LYS A 159 16.84 -4.64 3.52
CA LYS A 159 17.50 -4.06 2.35
C LYS A 159 18.94 -4.53 2.23
N GLU A 160 19.71 -4.58 3.32
CA GLU A 160 21.07 -5.11 3.36
C GLU A 160 21.11 -6.55 2.83
N LYS A 161 20.26 -7.45 3.34
CA LYS A 161 20.18 -8.85 2.91
C LYS A 161 19.85 -8.98 1.42
N LEU A 162 18.87 -8.21 0.91
CA LEU A 162 18.49 -8.27 -0.50
C LEU A 162 19.58 -7.68 -1.43
N VAL A 163 20.22 -6.58 -1.02
CA VAL A 163 21.31 -5.94 -1.78
C VAL A 163 22.54 -6.85 -1.79
N GLU A 164 22.89 -7.48 -0.66
CA GLU A 164 23.96 -8.47 -0.60
C GLU A 164 23.72 -9.61 -1.58
N GLY A 165 22.50 -10.16 -1.63
CA GLY A 165 22.14 -11.17 -2.62
C GLY A 165 22.26 -10.67 -4.07
N CYS A 166 21.92 -9.42 -4.34
CA CYS A 166 22.13 -8.80 -5.64
C CYS A 166 23.63 -8.68 -5.98
N VAL A 167 24.47 -8.24 -5.04
CA VAL A 167 25.92 -8.07 -5.24
C VAL A 167 26.60 -9.41 -5.50
N ILE A 168 26.29 -10.44 -4.72
CA ILE A 168 26.84 -11.80 -4.88
C ILE A 168 26.54 -12.36 -6.29
N ASN A 169 25.37 -12.05 -6.84
CA ASN A 169 24.91 -12.54 -8.14
C ASN A 169 25.13 -11.52 -9.28
N ASP A 170 26.04 -10.55 -9.11
CA ASP A 170 26.47 -9.58 -10.12
C ASP A 170 25.31 -8.76 -10.76
N VAL A 171 24.28 -8.42 -9.97
CA VAL A 171 23.27 -7.44 -10.40
C VAL A 171 23.93 -6.09 -10.59
N ARG A 172 23.86 -5.52 -11.78
CA ARG A 172 24.36 -4.17 -12.05
C ARG A 172 23.34 -3.13 -11.60
N PHE A 173 23.82 -2.05 -10.97
CA PHE A 173 23.01 -0.93 -10.57
C PHE A 173 23.33 0.30 -11.41
N TYR A 174 22.30 1.05 -11.78
CA TYR A 174 22.46 2.32 -12.46
C TYR A 174 21.71 3.43 -11.70
N LYS A 175 22.46 4.47 -11.32
CA LYS A 175 21.90 5.58 -10.54
C LYS A 175 21.32 6.64 -11.47
N ALA A 176 20.07 6.46 -11.89
CA ALA A 176 19.33 7.38 -12.74
C ALA A 176 17.82 7.17 -12.58
N LYS A 177 17.04 8.09 -13.09
CA LYS A 177 15.59 7.96 -13.20
C LYS A 177 15.22 7.49 -14.60
N ALA A 178 14.52 6.36 -14.72
CA ALA A 178 13.95 5.93 -15.98
C ALA A 178 12.85 6.92 -16.41
N MET A 179 12.93 7.40 -17.65
CA MET A 179 12.01 8.41 -18.21
C MET A 179 11.08 7.83 -19.25
N GLN A 180 11.59 6.91 -20.08
CA GLN A 180 10.87 6.31 -21.20
C GLN A 180 11.33 4.88 -21.40
N ILE A 181 10.46 4.04 -21.97
CA ILE A 181 10.81 2.71 -22.46
C ILE A 181 10.42 2.63 -23.92
N GLU A 182 11.38 2.27 -24.77
CA GLU A 182 11.16 1.98 -26.18
C GLU A 182 11.19 0.48 -26.39
N HIS A 183 10.25 -0.05 -27.17
CA HIS A 183 10.14 -1.48 -27.40
C HIS A 183 10.41 -1.79 -28.86
N HIS A 184 11.39 -2.63 -29.08
CA HIS A 184 11.72 -3.22 -30.36
C HIS A 184 11.30 -4.70 -30.39
N GLU A 185 11.47 -5.36 -31.54
CA GLU A 185 11.03 -6.75 -31.70
C GLU A 185 11.74 -7.70 -30.71
N PHE A 186 13.02 -7.45 -30.40
CA PHE A 186 13.87 -8.35 -29.60
C PHE A 186 14.43 -7.72 -28.32
N GLU A 187 14.24 -6.42 -28.12
CA GLU A 187 14.77 -5.71 -26.97
C GLU A 187 13.87 -4.58 -26.52
N SER A 188 14.03 -4.17 -25.28
CA SER A 188 13.49 -2.95 -24.73
C SER A 188 14.66 -2.03 -24.35
N ILE A 189 14.52 -0.75 -24.63
CA ILE A 189 15.49 0.29 -24.29
C ILE A 189 14.88 1.19 -23.23
N VAL A 190 15.49 1.23 -22.05
CA VAL A 190 15.10 2.14 -20.97
C VAL A 190 15.96 3.39 -21.08
N VAL A 191 15.34 4.52 -21.39
CA VAL A 191 15.99 5.83 -21.50
C VAL A 191 15.94 6.52 -20.14
N CYS A 192 17.10 6.93 -19.64
CA CYS A 192 17.28 7.58 -18.36
C CYS A 192 17.31 9.11 -18.48
N ASP A 193 17.13 9.81 -17.35
CA ASP A 193 17.11 11.28 -17.26
C ASP A 193 18.45 11.96 -17.61
N ASP A 194 19.55 11.23 -17.57
CA ASP A 194 20.88 11.64 -17.99
C ASP A 194 21.18 11.33 -19.46
N GLY A 195 20.20 10.80 -20.20
CA GLY A 195 20.32 10.44 -21.62
C GLY A 195 20.95 9.08 -21.88
N VAL A 196 21.30 8.31 -20.86
CA VAL A 196 21.82 6.95 -21.03
C VAL A 196 20.71 5.98 -21.41
N GLU A 197 20.99 5.11 -22.35
CA GLU A 197 20.12 4.03 -22.81
C GLU A 197 20.58 2.70 -22.23
N LEU A 198 19.71 2.04 -21.46
CA LEU A 198 19.91 0.67 -20.97
C LEU A 198 19.16 -0.28 -21.88
N LYS A 199 19.88 -1.28 -22.45
CA LYS A 199 19.33 -2.25 -23.40
C LYS A 199 19.14 -3.60 -22.75
N GLY A 200 17.94 -4.18 -22.89
CA GLY A 200 17.63 -5.48 -22.32
C GLY A 200 16.52 -6.22 -23.05
N SER A 201 16.53 -7.54 -22.91
CA SER A 201 15.47 -8.39 -23.54
C SER A 201 14.11 -8.20 -22.92
N LEU A 202 14.05 -7.80 -21.63
CA LEU A 202 12.83 -7.65 -20.86
C LEU A 202 12.93 -6.45 -19.91
N ALA A 203 11.87 -5.65 -19.85
CA ALA A 203 11.73 -4.56 -18.90
C ALA A 203 10.66 -4.88 -17.84
N VAL A 204 11.01 -4.65 -16.56
CA VAL A 204 10.11 -4.80 -15.42
C VAL A 204 10.01 -3.46 -14.71
N ASP A 205 8.80 -3.01 -14.49
CA ASP A 205 8.52 -1.81 -13.73
C ASP A 205 8.12 -2.15 -12.29
N ALA A 206 9.01 -1.85 -11.36
CA ALA A 206 8.84 -1.96 -9.91
C ALA A 206 8.95 -0.59 -9.21
N SER A 207 8.69 0.50 -9.93
CA SER A 207 8.83 1.89 -9.45
C SER A 207 7.73 2.35 -8.50
N GLY A 208 6.76 1.48 -8.21
CA GLY A 208 5.65 1.75 -7.29
C GLY A 208 4.37 2.18 -7.98
N PHE A 209 3.42 2.68 -7.20
CA PHE A 209 2.10 3.05 -7.70
C PHE A 209 2.13 4.29 -8.61
N ARG A 210 1.29 4.32 -9.64
CA ARG A 210 1.19 5.38 -10.67
C ARG A 210 2.41 5.51 -11.58
N SER A 211 3.01 4.41 -11.93
CA SER A 211 3.98 4.39 -13.01
C SER A 211 3.36 4.77 -14.35
N ASN A 212 4.11 5.52 -15.16
CA ASN A 212 3.72 5.87 -16.53
C ASN A 212 4.07 4.78 -17.55
N PHE A 213 4.75 3.71 -17.12
CA PHE A 213 5.21 2.64 -18.00
C PHE A 213 4.16 1.52 -18.16
N ILE A 214 3.18 1.47 -17.27
CA ILE A 214 2.16 0.41 -17.23
C ILE A 214 0.82 0.93 -17.75
N GLU A 215 0.27 0.21 -18.70
CA GLU A 215 -1.08 0.46 -19.22
C GLU A 215 -2.14 -0.22 -18.37
N TYR A 216 -3.18 0.51 -18.03
CA TYR A 216 -4.38 0.04 -17.34
C TYR A 216 -5.62 0.28 -18.20
N ASP A 217 -6.74 -0.33 -17.82
CA ASP A 217 -8.03 -0.01 -18.37
C ASP A 217 -8.51 1.35 -17.79
N ASP A 218 -8.48 2.40 -18.60
CA ASP A 218 -8.80 3.78 -18.20
C ASP A 218 -10.20 3.90 -17.57
N HIS A 219 -11.17 3.11 -18.05
CA HIS A 219 -12.51 3.11 -17.49
C HIS A 219 -12.56 2.58 -16.04
N LYS A 220 -11.61 1.74 -15.67
CA LYS A 220 -11.50 1.11 -14.33
C LYS A 220 -10.55 1.83 -13.37
N VAL A 221 -9.72 2.77 -13.83
CA VAL A 221 -8.78 3.53 -12.98
C VAL A 221 -9.52 4.31 -11.87
N LYS A 222 -10.75 4.74 -12.11
CA LYS A 222 -11.61 5.41 -11.11
C LYS A 222 -12.07 4.50 -9.97
N ASN A 223 -11.87 3.19 -10.08
CA ASN A 223 -12.33 2.20 -9.08
C ASN A 223 -11.32 1.96 -7.96
N TYR A 224 -10.16 2.65 -7.93
CA TYR A 224 -9.28 2.58 -6.77
C TYR A 224 -9.97 3.14 -5.52
N GLY A 225 -9.89 2.40 -4.42
CA GLY A 225 -9.97 2.94 -3.08
C GLY A 225 -8.58 3.29 -2.57
N PHE A 226 -8.50 4.05 -1.50
CA PHE A 226 -7.22 4.46 -0.92
C PHE A 226 -7.25 4.31 0.58
N GLN A 227 -6.20 3.73 1.12
CA GLN A 227 -5.89 3.79 2.54
C GLN A 227 -4.81 4.85 2.73
N ILE A 228 -5.12 5.85 3.54
CA ILE A 228 -4.21 6.95 3.87
C ILE A 228 -3.78 6.78 5.30
N ALA A 229 -2.48 6.76 5.52
CA ALA A 229 -1.88 6.57 6.83
C ALA A 229 -0.94 7.73 7.17
N TYR A 230 -0.91 8.07 8.46
CA TYR A 230 0.11 8.89 9.06
C TYR A 230 0.67 8.16 10.28
N GLY A 231 1.94 7.78 10.22
CA GLY A 231 2.62 6.99 11.22
C GLY A 231 3.82 7.71 11.82
N VAL A 232 4.12 7.42 13.09
CA VAL A 232 5.32 7.91 13.78
C VAL A 232 5.91 6.80 14.65
N LEU A 233 7.23 6.62 14.61
CA LEU A 233 7.96 5.96 15.67
C LEU A 233 8.33 7.02 16.70
N ALA A 234 7.85 6.89 17.93
CA ALA A 234 7.95 7.93 18.93
C ALA A 234 8.44 7.43 20.29
N GLU A 235 9.26 8.24 20.94
CA GLU A 235 9.43 8.16 22.38
C GLU A 235 8.30 8.92 23.06
N VAL A 236 7.67 8.26 24.04
CA VAL A 236 6.54 8.78 24.79
C VAL A 236 6.82 8.71 26.31
N ASP A 237 6.03 9.39 27.12
CA ASP A 237 6.12 9.21 28.58
C ASP A 237 5.74 7.79 28.98
N VAL A 238 4.55 7.37 28.56
CA VAL A 238 3.97 6.04 28.76
C VAL A 238 2.83 5.85 27.76
N HIS A 239 2.50 4.61 27.44
CA HIS A 239 1.33 4.26 26.64
C HIS A 239 0.54 3.12 27.28
N PRO A 240 -0.78 2.98 27.00
CA PRO A 240 -1.65 2.00 27.64
C PRO A 240 -1.62 0.60 26.99
N PHE A 241 -0.83 0.40 25.93
CA PHE A 241 -0.87 -0.84 25.14
C PHE A 241 0.03 -1.92 25.79
N ASP A 242 -0.41 -3.18 25.67
CA ASP A 242 0.31 -4.36 26.11
C ASP A 242 1.55 -4.59 25.25
N LEU A 243 2.71 -4.87 25.89
CA LEU A 243 3.99 -5.04 25.21
C LEU A 243 4.11 -6.34 24.41
N ASP A 244 3.25 -7.31 24.72
CA ASP A 244 3.23 -8.62 24.06
C ASP A 244 2.17 -8.70 22.93
N LYS A 245 1.51 -7.58 22.63
CA LYS A 245 0.47 -7.52 21.60
C LYS A 245 0.67 -6.35 20.66
N VAL A 246 0.65 -6.62 19.36
CA VAL A 246 0.45 -5.56 18.37
C VAL A 246 -1.02 -5.16 18.34
N VAL A 247 -1.32 -3.88 18.22
CA VAL A 247 -2.68 -3.39 17.96
C VAL A 247 -2.86 -3.28 16.45
N LEU A 248 -3.62 -4.22 15.85
CA LEU A 248 -3.88 -4.18 14.41
C LEU A 248 -4.93 -3.13 14.04
N MET A 249 -5.95 -2.97 14.86
CA MET A 249 -7.02 -2.00 14.66
C MET A 249 -7.58 -1.54 15.99
N ASP A 250 -7.54 -0.25 16.25
CA ASP A 250 -8.26 0.39 17.35
C ASP A 250 -9.34 1.32 16.80
N TRP A 251 -10.58 0.84 16.83
CA TRP A 251 -11.77 1.55 16.33
C TRP A 251 -12.44 2.43 17.38
N ARG A 252 -11.90 2.53 18.60
CA ARG A 252 -12.47 3.39 19.64
C ARG A 252 -12.39 4.85 19.20
N ASP A 253 -13.50 5.57 19.26
CA ASP A 253 -13.64 6.91 18.70
C ASP A 253 -14.27 7.93 19.68
N SER A 254 -14.32 7.59 20.97
CA SER A 254 -14.86 8.45 22.02
C SER A 254 -14.21 9.84 22.10
N HIS A 255 -13.04 10.01 21.46
CA HIS A 255 -12.34 11.29 21.29
C HIS A 255 -12.89 12.15 20.13
N MET A 256 -13.69 11.58 19.24
CA MET A 256 -14.25 12.26 18.07
C MET A 256 -15.64 12.79 18.42
N ARG A 257 -15.74 14.06 18.79
CA ARG A 257 -17.02 14.68 19.25
C ARG A 257 -18.07 14.89 18.17
N ASP A 258 -17.69 14.90 16.92
CA ASP A 258 -18.59 15.14 15.78
C ASP A 258 -18.66 13.88 14.91
N GLY A 259 -19.71 13.05 15.10
CA GLY A 259 -19.98 11.84 14.33
C GLY A 259 -20.24 12.05 12.82
N ASN A 260 -19.73 13.13 12.25
CA ASN A 260 -19.99 13.58 10.88
C ASN A 260 -18.85 13.31 9.89
N SER A 261 -17.87 12.44 10.22
CA SER A 261 -16.86 12.10 9.24
C SER A 261 -17.32 10.93 8.37
N ASN A 262 -17.47 11.18 7.08
CA ASN A 262 -17.87 10.19 6.07
C ASN A 262 -16.86 9.04 5.86
N SER A 263 -15.75 9.01 6.58
CA SER A 263 -14.69 7.99 6.44
C SER A 263 -14.16 7.59 7.78
N SER A 264 -14.21 6.29 8.07
CA SER A 264 -13.72 5.69 9.32
C SER A 264 -12.19 5.61 9.32
N THR A 265 -11.56 5.94 10.46
CA THR A 265 -10.14 5.71 10.73
C THR A 265 -9.94 4.87 11.97
N PHE A 266 -8.84 4.18 12.06
CA PHE A 266 -8.45 3.39 13.22
C PHE A 266 -6.96 3.61 13.51
N MET A 267 -6.54 3.32 14.74
CA MET A 267 -5.14 3.33 15.10
C MET A 267 -4.54 1.94 14.98
N TYR A 268 -3.34 1.88 14.42
CA TYR A 268 -2.44 0.76 14.45
C TYR A 268 -1.27 1.09 15.38
N ALA A 269 -0.86 0.16 16.25
CA ALA A 269 0.20 0.43 17.21
C ALA A 269 1.11 -0.77 17.43
N MET A 270 2.42 -0.51 17.44
CA MET A 270 3.49 -1.50 17.68
C MET A 270 4.30 -1.08 18.92
N PRO A 271 4.01 -1.58 20.12
CA PRO A 271 4.74 -1.25 21.32
C PRO A 271 6.10 -1.97 21.38
N PHE A 272 7.21 -1.24 21.42
CA PHE A 272 8.56 -1.79 21.56
C PHE A 272 8.96 -1.93 23.02
N SER A 273 8.68 -0.90 23.79
CA SER A 273 8.89 -0.83 25.24
C SER A 273 7.82 0.05 25.87
N SER A 274 7.87 0.27 27.17
CA SER A 274 6.92 1.15 27.88
C SER A 274 6.91 2.61 27.39
N ASN A 275 7.98 3.05 26.71
CA ASN A 275 8.18 4.42 26.27
C ASN A 275 8.59 4.57 24.79
N LEU A 276 8.76 3.46 24.06
CA LEU A 276 9.03 3.46 22.61
C LEU A 276 7.92 2.70 21.88
N ILE A 277 7.26 3.38 20.96
CA ILE A 277 6.11 2.83 20.25
C ILE A 277 6.00 3.40 18.83
N PHE A 278 5.65 2.55 17.87
CA PHE A 278 5.15 3.01 16.58
C PHE A 278 3.63 3.15 16.65
N LEU A 279 3.14 4.29 16.22
CA LEU A 279 1.72 4.66 16.23
C LEU A 279 1.33 5.16 14.84
N GLU A 280 0.23 4.65 14.31
CA GLU A 280 -0.28 5.05 13.00
C GLU A 280 -1.78 5.21 13.05
N GLU A 281 -2.29 6.37 12.64
CA GLU A 281 -3.70 6.53 12.31
C GLU A 281 -3.88 6.31 10.82
N THR A 282 -4.82 5.48 10.45
CA THR A 282 -5.04 5.11 9.06
C THR A 282 -6.53 5.06 8.72
N SER A 283 -6.89 5.47 7.51
CA SER A 283 -8.24 5.25 7.00
C SER A 283 -8.42 3.78 6.67
N LEU A 284 -9.63 3.25 6.80
CA LEU A 284 -9.92 1.89 6.37
C LEU A 284 -9.75 1.79 4.85
N VAL A 285 -10.66 2.38 4.14
CA VAL A 285 -10.61 2.62 2.70
C VAL A 285 -11.48 3.82 2.40
N SER A 286 -11.04 4.70 1.52
CA SER A 286 -11.78 5.92 1.16
C SER A 286 -11.75 6.19 -0.33
N ARG A 287 -12.80 6.78 -0.83
CA ARG A 287 -12.95 7.25 -2.20
C ARG A 287 -13.84 8.50 -2.20
N PRO A 288 -13.28 9.71 -2.42
CA PRO A 288 -11.87 10.00 -2.66
C PRO A 288 -10.96 9.73 -1.44
N ALA A 289 -9.65 9.75 -1.66
CA ALA A 289 -8.64 9.60 -0.60
C ALA A 289 -8.76 10.74 0.43
N LEU A 290 -8.61 10.41 1.71
CA LEU A 290 -8.47 11.43 2.76
C LEU A 290 -7.15 12.20 2.60
N SER A 291 -7.06 13.41 3.17
CA SER A 291 -5.80 14.12 3.25
C SER A 291 -4.94 13.59 4.41
N HIS A 292 -3.61 13.55 4.22
CA HIS A 292 -2.70 13.19 5.32
C HIS A 292 -2.82 14.14 6.52
N MET A 293 -3.17 15.42 6.27
CA MET A 293 -3.40 16.38 7.36
C MET A 293 -4.60 15.99 8.21
N GLU A 294 -5.69 15.55 7.58
CA GLU A 294 -6.89 15.10 8.31
C GLU A 294 -6.58 13.85 9.16
N VAL A 295 -5.85 12.88 8.60
CA VAL A 295 -5.46 11.66 9.32
C VAL A 295 -4.50 12.01 10.48
N LYS A 296 -3.51 12.92 10.25
CA LYS A 296 -2.63 13.43 11.30
C LYS A 296 -3.42 14.10 12.43
N MET A 297 -4.42 14.92 12.11
CA MET A 297 -5.25 15.59 13.12
C MET A 297 -6.05 14.60 13.97
N ARG A 298 -6.58 13.55 13.36
CA ARG A 298 -7.29 12.47 14.07
C ARG A 298 -6.34 11.70 15.00
N MET A 299 -5.13 11.39 14.54
CA MET A 299 -4.09 10.78 15.36
C MET A 299 -3.79 11.63 16.59
N VAL A 300 -3.54 12.93 16.44
CA VAL A 300 -3.29 13.83 17.58
C VAL A 300 -4.45 13.81 18.57
N ALA A 301 -5.70 13.88 18.09
CA ALA A 301 -6.87 13.83 18.95
C ALA A 301 -6.94 12.51 19.75
N ARG A 302 -6.66 11.38 19.11
CA ARG A 302 -6.62 10.06 19.76
C ARG A 302 -5.51 9.97 20.79
N LEU A 303 -4.28 10.40 20.46
CA LEU A 303 -3.15 10.39 21.40
C LEU A 303 -3.42 11.24 22.64
N MET A 304 -4.03 12.41 22.45
CA MET A 304 -4.46 13.27 23.58
C MET A 304 -5.52 12.58 24.45
N HIS A 305 -6.48 11.88 23.82
CA HIS A 305 -7.53 11.14 24.54
C HIS A 305 -6.94 9.97 25.34
N LEU A 306 -5.98 9.23 24.75
CA LEU A 306 -5.30 8.11 25.41
C LEU A 306 -4.27 8.58 26.46
N GLY A 307 -4.05 9.89 26.59
CA GLY A 307 -3.07 10.45 27.52
C GLY A 307 -1.61 10.22 27.12
N ILE A 308 -1.36 9.84 25.85
CA ILE A 308 -0.02 9.59 25.32
C ILE A 308 0.66 10.94 25.03
N LYS A 309 1.74 11.23 25.75
CA LYS A 309 2.55 12.43 25.53
C LYS A 309 3.81 12.06 24.77
N VAL A 310 3.90 12.55 23.54
CA VAL A 310 5.08 12.36 22.69
C VAL A 310 6.20 13.28 23.16
N LYS A 311 7.40 12.72 23.38
CA LYS A 311 8.63 13.44 23.69
C LYS A 311 9.42 13.74 22.43
N TRP A 312 9.67 12.71 21.62
CA TRP A 312 10.42 12.79 20.38
C TRP A 312 9.77 11.94 19.31
N VAL A 313 9.79 12.42 18.08
CA VAL A 313 9.44 11.66 16.90
C VAL A 313 10.73 11.21 16.23
N LEU A 314 10.99 9.91 16.22
CA LEU A 314 12.20 9.31 15.65
C LEU A 314 12.06 9.07 14.13
N GLU A 315 10.90 8.55 13.70
CA GLU A 315 10.55 8.37 12.30
C GLU A 315 9.13 8.91 12.07
N ASP A 316 8.87 9.51 10.90
CA ASP A 316 7.50 9.81 10.46
C ASP A 316 7.27 9.30 9.03
N GLU A 317 6.07 8.82 8.76
CA GLU A 317 5.69 8.36 7.43
C GLU A 317 4.32 8.86 7.01
N LYS A 318 4.13 8.92 5.69
CA LYS A 318 2.86 9.25 5.04
C LYS A 318 2.52 8.14 4.07
N GLY A 319 1.71 7.20 4.54
CA GLY A 319 1.27 6.07 3.73
C GLY A 319 0.21 6.49 2.71
N PHE A 320 0.35 6.01 1.49
CA PHE A 320 -0.64 6.11 0.42
C PHE A 320 -0.75 4.75 -0.24
N ILE A 321 -1.75 3.97 0.14
CA ILE A 321 -1.90 2.58 -0.27
C ILE A 321 -3.08 2.49 -1.25
N PRO A 322 -2.82 2.14 -2.54
CA PRO A 322 -3.89 1.93 -3.51
C PRO A 322 -4.56 0.58 -3.26
N MET A 323 -5.87 0.58 -3.10
CA MET A 323 -6.66 -0.62 -2.84
C MET A 323 -7.60 -0.90 -4.01
N GLY A 324 -7.72 -2.16 -4.40
CA GLY A 324 -8.54 -2.55 -5.55
C GLY A 324 -8.01 -2.00 -6.87
N GLY A 325 -8.87 -1.40 -7.69
CA GLY A 325 -8.52 -0.87 -9.00
C GLY A 325 -8.26 -1.95 -10.06
N PRO A 326 -7.91 -1.56 -11.30
CA PRO A 326 -7.67 -2.50 -12.38
C PRO A 326 -6.32 -3.21 -12.23
N LEU A 327 -6.23 -4.44 -12.74
CA LEU A 327 -4.97 -5.07 -13.05
C LEU A 327 -4.36 -4.44 -14.32
N PRO A 328 -3.03 -4.48 -14.48
CA PRO A 328 -2.37 -4.11 -15.72
C PRO A 328 -3.00 -4.76 -16.94
N ARG A 329 -3.11 -4.00 -18.02
CA ARG A 329 -3.68 -4.48 -19.29
C ARG A 329 -2.73 -5.50 -19.94
N ILE A 330 -3.31 -6.54 -20.54
CA ILE A 330 -2.56 -7.53 -21.29
C ILE A 330 -3.14 -7.62 -22.71
N PRO A 331 -2.29 -7.77 -23.73
CA PRO A 331 -0.83 -7.83 -23.72
C PRO A 331 -0.19 -6.43 -23.75
N GLN A 332 0.87 -6.24 -22.97
CA GLN A 332 1.74 -5.06 -23.05
C GLN A 332 3.22 -5.49 -23.02
N ASN A 333 4.15 -4.58 -23.21
CA ASN A 333 5.59 -4.90 -23.34
C ASN A 333 6.41 -4.60 -22.08
N VAL A 334 5.76 -4.32 -20.94
CA VAL A 334 6.40 -4.10 -19.63
C VAL A 334 5.72 -4.99 -18.61
N ILE A 335 6.48 -5.61 -17.71
CA ILE A 335 5.94 -6.36 -16.58
C ILE A 335 5.81 -5.39 -15.40
N ALA A 336 4.60 -5.25 -14.87
CA ALA A 336 4.39 -4.58 -13.60
C ALA A 336 4.74 -5.53 -12.45
N PHE A 337 5.51 -5.05 -11.44
CA PHE A 337 5.83 -5.80 -10.24
C PHE A 337 5.75 -4.93 -8.99
N GLY A 338 5.21 -5.44 -7.88
CA GLY A 338 4.95 -4.66 -6.67
C GLY A 338 3.62 -3.91 -6.72
N ALA A 339 3.56 -2.69 -6.16
CA ALA A 339 2.29 -1.97 -5.97
C ALA A 339 1.52 -1.67 -7.28
N ASN A 340 2.23 -1.48 -8.39
CA ASN A 340 1.64 -1.25 -9.71
C ASN A 340 1.11 -2.52 -10.39
N SER A 341 1.46 -3.71 -9.89
CA SER A 341 0.98 -4.98 -10.46
C SER A 341 -0.38 -5.45 -9.93
N GLY A 342 -0.98 -4.70 -8.98
CA GLY A 342 -2.23 -5.09 -8.33
C GLY A 342 -2.07 -6.07 -7.18
N VAL A 343 -0.84 -6.32 -6.69
CA VAL A 343 -0.54 -7.26 -5.60
C VAL A 343 -1.09 -6.79 -4.24
N VAL A 344 -1.31 -5.49 -4.07
CA VAL A 344 -1.92 -4.93 -2.86
C VAL A 344 -3.28 -5.57 -2.60
N HIS A 345 -3.48 -6.11 -1.39
CA HIS A 345 -4.76 -6.73 -1.04
C HIS A 345 -5.88 -5.68 -1.04
N PRO A 346 -6.96 -5.87 -1.84
CA PRO A 346 -7.97 -4.84 -2.02
C PRO A 346 -8.66 -4.36 -0.74
N SER A 347 -8.85 -5.26 0.24
CA SER A 347 -9.61 -4.94 1.46
C SER A 347 -8.74 -4.59 2.67
N THR A 348 -7.43 -4.91 2.65
CA THR A 348 -6.56 -4.74 3.83
C THR A 348 -5.33 -3.88 3.58
N GLY A 349 -4.97 -3.62 2.31
CA GLY A 349 -3.72 -2.93 1.96
C GLY A 349 -2.45 -3.79 2.13
N TYR A 350 -2.56 -5.01 2.64
CA TYR A 350 -1.43 -5.90 2.89
C TYR A 350 -0.72 -6.30 1.59
N MET A 351 0.61 -6.17 1.53
CA MET A 351 1.34 -6.46 0.29
C MET A 351 2.77 -7.00 0.49
N MET A 352 3.44 -6.69 1.61
CA MET A 352 4.89 -6.89 1.72
C MET A 352 5.28 -8.36 1.54
N ALA A 353 4.79 -9.26 2.39
CA ALA A 353 5.13 -10.69 2.31
C ALA A 353 4.70 -11.31 0.98
N ARG A 354 3.54 -10.90 0.44
CA ARG A 354 3.08 -11.35 -0.89
C ARG A 354 4.03 -10.94 -2.00
N THR A 355 4.52 -9.71 -1.98
CA THR A 355 5.49 -9.22 -2.97
C THR A 355 6.79 -10.00 -2.89
N MET A 356 7.29 -10.25 -1.65
CA MET A 356 8.49 -11.05 -1.43
C MET A 356 8.34 -12.48 -1.97
N ALA A 357 7.20 -13.13 -1.72
CA ALA A 357 6.91 -14.47 -2.20
C ALA A 357 6.74 -14.54 -3.73
N LEU A 358 6.07 -13.56 -4.33
CA LEU A 358 5.84 -13.52 -5.77
C LEU A 358 7.12 -13.34 -6.59
N ALA A 359 8.16 -12.74 -6.02
CA ALA A 359 9.43 -12.52 -6.71
C ALA A 359 10.05 -13.83 -7.22
N SER A 360 10.03 -14.89 -6.41
CA SER A 360 10.55 -16.21 -6.82
C SER A 360 9.72 -16.84 -7.94
N ILE A 361 8.40 -16.68 -7.93
CA ILE A 361 7.50 -17.19 -8.97
C ILE A 361 7.76 -16.48 -10.29
N VAL A 362 7.90 -15.15 -10.24
CA VAL A 362 8.17 -14.31 -11.42
C VAL A 362 9.57 -14.63 -11.97
N ALA A 363 10.58 -14.76 -11.10
CA ALA A 363 11.94 -15.12 -11.49
C ALA A 363 12.00 -16.48 -12.20
N ALA A 364 11.33 -17.49 -11.66
CA ALA A 364 11.23 -18.82 -12.29
C ALA A 364 10.57 -18.74 -13.69
N SER A 365 9.49 -17.96 -13.82
CA SER A 365 8.82 -17.78 -15.11
C SER A 365 9.69 -17.00 -16.11
N ILE A 366 10.42 -15.99 -15.68
CA ILE A 366 11.39 -15.25 -16.51
C ILE A 366 12.50 -16.21 -16.98
N ASN A 367 13.06 -17.01 -16.09
CA ASN A 367 14.09 -17.99 -16.42
C ASN A 367 13.61 -19.02 -17.44
N GLU A 368 12.41 -19.55 -17.26
CA GLU A 368 11.80 -20.50 -18.21
C GLU A 368 11.63 -19.88 -19.60
N VAL A 369 11.20 -18.62 -19.67
CA VAL A 369 10.95 -17.93 -20.94
C VAL A 369 12.24 -17.57 -21.65
N LEU A 370 13.23 -17.03 -20.93
CA LEU A 370 14.53 -16.64 -21.52
C LEU A 370 15.39 -17.86 -21.90
N GLY A 371 15.30 -18.95 -21.12
CA GLY A 371 16.01 -20.21 -21.37
C GLY A 371 15.33 -21.13 -22.39
N SER A 372 14.13 -20.77 -22.87
CA SER A 372 13.37 -21.62 -23.80
C SER A 372 14.00 -21.63 -25.20
N THR A 373 14.20 -22.84 -25.75
CA THR A 373 14.59 -23.04 -27.16
C THR A 373 13.48 -22.62 -28.15
N ARG A 374 12.23 -22.55 -27.68
CA ARG A 374 11.13 -21.90 -28.40
C ARG A 374 11.27 -20.41 -28.22
N MET A 375 11.52 -19.68 -29.28
CA MET A 375 11.64 -18.22 -29.27
C MET A 375 10.30 -17.55 -28.87
N ILE A 376 9.96 -17.59 -27.57
CA ILE A 376 8.86 -16.82 -27.02
C ILE A 376 9.39 -15.39 -26.84
N ARG A 377 8.84 -14.43 -27.56
CA ARG A 377 9.32 -13.04 -27.56
C ARG A 377 8.17 -12.04 -27.58
N GLY A 378 8.51 -10.78 -27.32
CA GLY A 378 7.56 -9.69 -27.35
C GLY A 378 6.38 -9.92 -26.40
N LYS A 379 5.17 -9.55 -26.81
CA LYS A 379 3.97 -9.60 -25.99
C LYS A 379 3.63 -10.99 -25.40
N GLN A 380 4.03 -12.07 -26.06
CA GLN A 380 3.79 -13.44 -25.56
C GLN A 380 4.65 -13.76 -24.34
N LEU A 381 5.92 -13.30 -24.32
CA LEU A 381 6.82 -13.42 -23.19
C LEU A 381 6.21 -12.72 -21.97
N TYR A 382 5.82 -11.47 -22.13
CA TYR A 382 5.21 -10.68 -21.09
C TYR A 382 3.91 -11.31 -20.56
N ALA A 383 3.05 -11.82 -21.46
CA ALA A 383 1.82 -12.50 -21.09
C ALA A 383 2.09 -13.77 -20.25
N LYS A 384 3.13 -14.55 -20.59
CA LYS A 384 3.48 -15.77 -19.84
C LYS A 384 3.94 -15.43 -18.42
N VAL A 385 4.85 -14.46 -18.26
CA VAL A 385 5.32 -14.02 -16.94
C VAL A 385 4.17 -13.41 -16.14
N TRP A 386 3.32 -12.61 -16.76
CA TRP A 386 2.12 -12.08 -16.13
C TRP A 386 1.20 -13.18 -15.59
N ASN A 387 0.90 -14.19 -16.40
CA ASN A 387 0.00 -15.30 -16.01
C ASN A 387 0.58 -16.15 -14.87
N SER A 388 1.89 -16.22 -14.70
CA SER A 388 2.51 -16.89 -13.54
C SER A 388 2.22 -16.16 -12.23
N MET A 389 2.19 -14.82 -12.26
CA MET A 389 1.85 -13.97 -11.12
C MET A 389 0.33 -13.93 -10.88
N TRP A 390 -0.45 -13.87 -11.96
CA TRP A 390 -1.91 -13.73 -11.95
C TRP A 390 -2.63 -14.85 -12.71
N PRO A 391 -2.53 -16.13 -12.24
CA PRO A 391 -3.37 -17.20 -12.76
C PRO A 391 -4.86 -16.89 -12.52
N ILE A 392 -5.75 -17.53 -13.27
CA ILE A 392 -7.19 -17.21 -13.27
C ILE A 392 -7.80 -17.29 -11.87
N GLU A 393 -7.41 -18.28 -11.08
CA GLU A 393 -7.92 -18.48 -9.72
C GLU A 393 -7.58 -17.30 -8.81
N ARG A 394 -6.35 -16.76 -8.94
CA ARG A 394 -5.90 -15.60 -8.16
C ARG A 394 -6.61 -14.31 -8.60
N ARG A 395 -6.90 -14.18 -9.91
CA ARG A 395 -7.68 -13.05 -10.43
C ARG A 395 -9.13 -13.08 -9.93
N ILE A 396 -9.75 -14.25 -9.91
CA ILE A 396 -11.11 -14.43 -9.36
C ILE A 396 -11.12 -14.15 -7.85
N SER A 397 -10.18 -14.70 -7.08
CA SER A 397 -10.06 -14.40 -5.65
C SER A 397 -9.93 -12.90 -5.39
N ARG A 398 -9.18 -12.19 -6.23
CA ARG A 398 -9.03 -10.74 -6.14
C ARG A 398 -10.35 -9.99 -6.36
N GLU A 399 -11.24 -10.46 -7.25
CA GLU A 399 -12.58 -9.86 -7.43
C GLU A 399 -13.43 -9.98 -6.15
N PHE A 400 -13.34 -11.10 -5.43
CA PHE A 400 -13.99 -11.23 -4.11
C PHE A 400 -13.41 -10.25 -3.08
N TYR A 401 -12.08 -10.09 -3.02
CA TYR A 401 -11.45 -9.10 -2.13
C TYR A 401 -11.82 -7.66 -2.53
N THR A 402 -11.96 -7.40 -3.83
CA THR A 402 -12.42 -6.09 -4.33
C THR A 402 -13.89 -5.85 -3.96
N PHE A 403 -14.75 -6.88 -4.02
CA PHE A 403 -16.12 -6.79 -3.53
C PHE A 403 -16.15 -6.47 -2.02
N GLY A 404 -15.29 -7.08 -1.21
CA GLY A 404 -15.13 -6.73 0.21
C GLY A 404 -14.76 -5.26 0.41
N MET A 405 -13.80 -4.74 -0.33
CA MET A 405 -13.44 -3.33 -0.30
C MET A 405 -14.62 -2.41 -0.67
N GLU A 406 -15.31 -2.70 -1.78
CA GLU A 406 -16.46 -1.91 -2.22
C GLU A 406 -17.60 -1.95 -1.21
N THR A 407 -17.75 -3.06 -0.48
CA THR A 407 -18.70 -3.17 0.63
C THR A 407 -18.30 -2.21 1.77
N LEU A 408 -17.04 -2.26 2.21
CA LEU A 408 -16.53 -1.38 3.28
C LEU A 408 -16.69 0.11 2.94
N LEU A 409 -16.55 0.50 1.67
CA LEU A 409 -16.78 1.88 1.20
C LEU A 409 -18.25 2.35 1.37
N LYS A 410 -19.20 1.43 1.50
CA LYS A 410 -20.63 1.73 1.68
C LYS A 410 -21.09 1.71 3.14
N LEU A 411 -20.27 1.18 4.05
CA LEU A 411 -20.59 1.08 5.47
C LEU A 411 -20.24 2.36 6.21
N ASP A 412 -21.09 2.76 7.15
CA ASP A 412 -20.76 3.77 8.15
C ASP A 412 -19.87 3.16 9.27
N LEU A 413 -19.41 3.97 10.23
CA LEU A 413 -18.52 3.50 11.29
C LEU A 413 -19.14 2.41 12.16
N ASN A 414 -20.42 2.53 12.51
CA ASN A 414 -21.11 1.53 13.34
C ASN A 414 -21.30 0.22 12.58
N GLU A 415 -21.73 0.28 11.32
CA GLU A 415 -21.83 -0.88 10.42
C GLU A 415 -20.46 -1.53 10.20
N THR A 416 -19.40 -0.72 10.08
CA THR A 416 -18.01 -1.19 9.94
C THR A 416 -17.56 -1.95 11.19
N ARG A 417 -17.81 -1.44 12.39
CA ARG A 417 -17.53 -2.14 13.65
C ARG A 417 -18.28 -3.47 13.77
N GLN A 418 -19.57 -3.48 13.45
CA GLN A 418 -20.37 -4.71 13.45
C GLN A 418 -19.86 -5.73 12.41
N PHE A 419 -19.39 -5.26 11.25
CA PHE A 419 -18.78 -6.12 10.24
C PHE A 419 -17.49 -6.75 10.76
N PHE A 420 -16.60 -5.97 11.36
CA PHE A 420 -15.34 -6.48 11.92
C PHE A 420 -15.57 -7.34 13.15
N ASP A 421 -16.55 -7.04 13.99
CA ASP A 421 -16.92 -7.90 15.11
C ASP A 421 -17.27 -9.31 14.62
N ALA A 422 -18.13 -9.43 13.60
CA ALA A 422 -18.48 -10.69 12.98
C ALA A 422 -17.30 -11.35 12.25
N PHE A 423 -16.44 -10.57 11.60
CA PHE A 423 -15.27 -11.08 10.88
C PHE A 423 -14.25 -11.72 11.84
N PHE A 424 -13.98 -11.08 12.97
CA PHE A 424 -13.04 -11.59 13.97
C PHE A 424 -13.61 -12.70 14.87
N GLU A 425 -14.89 -13.06 14.72
CA GLU A 425 -15.51 -14.28 15.30
C GLU A 425 -15.35 -15.52 14.38
N LEU A 426 -14.91 -15.33 13.14
CA LEU A 426 -14.72 -16.45 12.22
C LEU A 426 -13.62 -17.41 12.71
N LYS A 427 -13.69 -18.66 12.23
CA LYS A 427 -12.61 -19.63 12.49
C LYS A 427 -11.26 -19.04 12.04
N PRO A 428 -10.19 -19.22 12.84
CA PRO A 428 -8.86 -18.69 12.53
C PRO A 428 -8.39 -18.98 11.10
N TYR A 429 -8.64 -20.17 10.59
CA TYR A 429 -8.30 -20.57 9.22
C TYR A 429 -8.83 -19.58 8.16
N TYR A 430 -10.13 -19.23 8.23
CA TYR A 430 -10.73 -18.34 7.23
C TYR A 430 -10.28 -16.90 7.41
N MET A 431 -10.26 -16.41 8.63
CA MET A 431 -9.87 -15.05 8.95
C MET A 431 -8.40 -14.78 8.61
N GLN A 432 -7.50 -15.62 9.11
CA GLN A 432 -6.06 -15.50 8.84
C GLN A 432 -5.76 -15.69 7.36
N GLY A 433 -6.38 -16.66 6.71
CA GLY A 433 -6.24 -16.88 5.28
C GLY A 433 -6.74 -15.72 4.42
N PHE A 434 -7.82 -15.04 4.83
CA PHE A 434 -8.27 -13.80 4.19
C PHE A 434 -7.23 -12.69 4.33
N LEU A 435 -6.73 -12.45 5.54
CA LEU A 435 -5.74 -11.41 5.81
C LEU A 435 -4.42 -11.62 5.03
N SER A 436 -4.05 -12.87 4.79
CA SER A 436 -2.85 -13.26 4.03
C SER A 436 -3.10 -13.48 2.53
N SER A 437 -4.36 -13.44 2.06
CA SER A 437 -4.76 -13.83 0.69
C SER A 437 -4.36 -15.25 0.31
N SER A 438 -4.37 -16.18 1.25
CA SER A 438 -3.99 -17.58 1.04
C SER A 438 -5.19 -18.51 0.81
N LEU A 439 -6.42 -18.01 0.90
CA LEU A 439 -7.63 -18.80 0.71
C LEU A 439 -7.83 -19.24 -0.74
N THR A 440 -8.28 -20.50 -0.90
CA THR A 440 -8.80 -20.98 -2.17
C THR A 440 -10.17 -20.34 -2.51
N LEU A 441 -10.63 -20.47 -3.74
CA LEU A 441 -11.96 -19.97 -4.12
C LEU A 441 -13.08 -20.61 -3.28
N ASN A 442 -12.99 -21.91 -3.01
CA ASN A 442 -13.95 -22.60 -2.15
C ASN A 442 -13.95 -22.04 -0.73
N ASP A 443 -12.76 -21.79 -0.18
CA ASP A 443 -12.63 -21.20 1.15
C ASP A 443 -13.23 -19.81 1.23
N ILE A 444 -13.06 -18.98 0.18
CA ILE A 444 -13.65 -17.62 0.11
C ILE A 444 -15.18 -17.70 0.09
N VAL A 445 -15.76 -18.67 -0.61
CA VAL A 445 -17.22 -18.89 -0.59
C VAL A 445 -17.68 -19.28 0.82
N TRP A 446 -17.00 -20.24 1.46
CA TRP A 446 -17.32 -20.65 2.82
C TRP A 446 -17.11 -19.53 3.84
N LEU A 447 -16.05 -18.73 3.72
CA LEU A 447 -15.83 -17.53 4.52
C LEU A 447 -17.01 -16.56 4.37
N SER A 448 -17.46 -16.29 3.14
CA SER A 448 -18.56 -15.38 2.87
C SER A 448 -19.87 -15.85 3.50
N MET A 449 -20.17 -17.15 3.40
CA MET A 449 -21.34 -17.77 4.05
C MET A 449 -21.23 -17.71 5.58
N SER A 450 -20.05 -18.05 6.13
CA SER A 450 -19.79 -18.01 7.56
C SER A 450 -19.90 -16.58 8.10
N LEU A 451 -19.32 -15.59 7.43
CA LEU A 451 -19.42 -14.19 7.79
C LEU A 451 -20.89 -13.73 7.83
N PHE A 452 -21.68 -14.10 6.82
CA PHE A 452 -23.10 -13.77 6.77
C PHE A 452 -23.87 -14.40 7.94
N THR A 453 -23.54 -15.62 8.35
CA THR A 453 -24.20 -16.31 9.48
C THR A 453 -23.82 -15.72 10.85
N HIS A 454 -22.58 -15.23 11.03
CA HIS A 454 -22.12 -14.57 12.26
C HIS A 454 -22.53 -13.10 12.35
N ALA A 455 -22.81 -12.46 11.21
CA ALA A 455 -23.22 -11.07 11.18
C ALA A 455 -24.54 -10.83 11.93
N SER A 456 -24.65 -9.69 12.62
CA SER A 456 -25.91 -9.26 13.25
C SER A 456 -27.01 -9.08 12.21
N ASN A 457 -28.27 -9.12 12.65
CA ASN A 457 -29.40 -8.88 11.75
C ASN A 457 -29.34 -7.50 11.08
N SER A 458 -28.82 -6.49 11.77
CA SER A 458 -28.62 -5.16 11.20
C SER A 458 -27.55 -5.16 10.12
N SER A 459 -26.41 -5.85 10.34
CA SER A 459 -25.36 -6.01 9.33
C SER A 459 -25.84 -6.80 8.12
N ARG A 460 -26.57 -7.89 8.31
CA ARG A 460 -27.18 -8.67 7.20
C ARG A 460 -28.10 -7.80 6.37
N PHE A 461 -28.95 -7.00 7.01
CA PHE A 461 -29.86 -6.09 6.33
C PHE A 461 -29.10 -4.98 5.59
N ALA A 462 -28.07 -4.38 6.20
CA ALA A 462 -27.24 -3.37 5.58
C ALA A 462 -26.53 -3.92 4.32
N ILE A 463 -25.93 -5.11 4.40
CA ILE A 463 -25.28 -5.78 3.28
C ILE A 463 -26.33 -6.12 2.19
N ALA A 464 -27.45 -6.72 2.55
CA ALA A 464 -28.50 -7.09 1.60
C ALA A 464 -29.07 -5.87 0.85
N ARG A 465 -29.16 -4.72 1.52
CA ARG A 465 -29.65 -3.47 0.92
C ARG A 465 -28.61 -2.76 0.05
N LYS A 466 -27.32 -2.73 0.49
CA LYS A 466 -26.27 -1.90 -0.11
C LYS A 466 -25.45 -2.63 -1.19
N CYS A 467 -25.43 -3.96 -1.17
CA CYS A 467 -24.47 -4.75 -1.97
C CYS A 467 -25.03 -5.51 -3.19
N PRO A 468 -26.34 -5.57 -3.52
CA PRO A 468 -26.80 -6.35 -4.68
C PRO A 468 -26.14 -5.93 -6.01
N GLU A 469 -26.01 -4.61 -6.22
CA GLU A 469 -25.34 -4.07 -7.40
C GLU A 469 -23.85 -4.44 -7.44
N LEU A 470 -23.18 -4.39 -6.28
CA LEU A 470 -21.77 -4.79 -6.16
C LEU A 470 -21.58 -6.28 -6.42
N LEU A 471 -22.50 -7.12 -5.94
CA LEU A 471 -22.47 -8.55 -6.20
C LEU A 471 -22.65 -8.83 -7.70
N ALA A 472 -23.62 -8.19 -8.36
CA ALA A 472 -23.81 -8.31 -9.80
C ALA A 472 -22.56 -7.86 -10.58
N LYS A 473 -21.95 -6.74 -10.20
CA LYS A 473 -20.69 -6.25 -10.80
C LYS A 473 -19.54 -7.26 -10.62
N MET A 474 -19.39 -7.83 -9.42
CA MET A 474 -18.39 -8.87 -9.16
C MET A 474 -18.61 -10.09 -10.07
N MET A 475 -19.84 -10.58 -10.17
CA MET A 475 -20.16 -11.74 -11.03
C MET A 475 -19.85 -11.47 -12.50
N VAL A 476 -20.16 -10.27 -13.00
CA VAL A 476 -19.79 -9.87 -14.37
C VAL A 476 -18.28 -9.85 -14.55
N ASN A 477 -17.54 -9.27 -13.61
CA ASN A 477 -16.08 -9.23 -13.67
C ASN A 477 -15.48 -10.64 -13.68
N ILE A 478 -15.98 -11.55 -12.84
CA ILE A 478 -15.55 -12.95 -12.80
C ILE A 478 -15.80 -13.62 -14.17
N CYS A 479 -16.99 -13.45 -14.76
CA CYS A 479 -17.29 -14.00 -16.09
C CYS A 479 -16.32 -13.45 -17.16
N LEU A 480 -15.96 -12.16 -17.09
CA LEU A 480 -15.01 -11.55 -18.03
C LEU A 480 -13.58 -12.11 -17.86
N GLU A 481 -13.18 -12.55 -16.66
CA GLU A 481 -11.87 -13.19 -16.47
C GLU A 481 -11.75 -14.56 -17.13
N PHE A 482 -12.87 -15.27 -17.34
CA PHE A 482 -12.89 -16.54 -18.12
C PHE A 482 -12.83 -16.32 -19.63
N ILE A 483 -13.12 -15.11 -20.12
CA ILE A 483 -13.13 -14.79 -21.55
C ILE A 483 -11.77 -14.25 -22.02
N LYS A 484 -10.99 -13.67 -21.11
CA LYS A 484 -9.62 -13.15 -21.37
C LYS A 484 -8.60 -14.27 -21.47
#